data_54187fe606654fa8581fcacd71a39b88
#
_entry.id   54187fe606654fa8581fcacd71a39b88
#
_cell.length_a   1.000
_cell.length_b   1.000
_cell.length_c   1.000
_cell.angle_alpha   90.00
_cell.angle_beta   90.00
_cell.angle_gamma   90.00
#
_symmetry.space_group_name_H-M   'P 1'
#
loop_
_entity.id
_entity.type
_entity.pdbx_description
1 polymer ?
#
loop_
_entity_poly.entity_id
_entity_poly.type
_entity_poly.pdbx_seq_one_letter_code
_entity_poly.pdbx_strand_id
1 'polypeptide(L)'
;SIAFQKIKKVILCVGETLKDYRSKNTKQVITKQINSALKESLHLIKKNKKNLVIAYEPVWAIGTGRSAKIQDIETTHTLIRKLLFKLINDAKSEIKILYGGSVSPQNAKEILDAENVDGALVGGASLSAKKFIEICRTI
;
A
#
# COMPACT_ATOMS: atom_id res chain seq x y z
N SER A 1 -15.25 -6.54 8.77
CA SER A 1 -16.43 -6.99 8.02
C SER A 1 -17.52 -5.93 7.89
N ILE A 2 -17.85 -5.15 8.92
CA ILE A 2 -18.88 -4.07 8.85
C ILE A 2 -18.53 -3.03 7.78
N ALA A 3 -17.25 -2.68 7.64
CA ALA A 3 -16.78 -1.74 6.62
C ALA A 3 -17.16 -2.19 5.21
N PHE A 4 -16.95 -3.45 4.85
CA PHE A 4 -17.31 -3.98 3.52
C PHE A 4 -18.80 -4.09 3.27
N GLN A 5 -19.63 -4.15 4.31
CA GLN A 5 -21.10 -4.20 4.17
C GLN A 5 -21.72 -2.81 3.96
N LYS A 6 -21.13 -1.78 4.58
CA LYS A 6 -21.70 -0.42 4.62
C LYS A 6 -20.94 0.60 3.77
N ILE A 7 -19.67 0.36 3.42
CA ILE A 7 -18.79 1.30 2.74
C ILE A 7 -18.43 0.77 1.36
N LYS A 8 -18.51 1.64 0.34
CA LYS A 8 -18.23 1.27 -1.06
C LYS A 8 -16.76 0.96 -1.34
N LYS A 9 -15.82 1.58 -0.60
CA LYS A 9 -14.36 1.34 -0.73
C LYS A 9 -13.71 1.34 0.63
N VAL A 10 -12.73 0.45 0.83
CA VAL A 10 -11.94 0.32 2.05
C VAL A 10 -10.48 0.38 1.67
N ILE A 11 -9.71 1.24 2.33
CA ILE A 11 -8.25 1.26 2.25
C ILE A 11 -7.72 0.58 3.52
N LEU A 12 -7.02 -0.53 3.36
CA LEU A 12 -6.33 -1.22 4.44
C LEU A 12 -4.87 -0.79 4.46
N CYS A 13 -4.47 -0.05 5.48
CA CYS A 13 -3.09 0.34 5.70
C CYS A 13 -2.33 -0.77 6.42
N VAL A 14 -1.17 -1.14 5.89
CA VAL A 14 -0.24 -2.12 6.46
C VAL A 14 1.18 -1.58 6.40
N GLY A 15 1.97 -1.86 7.43
CA GLY A 15 3.35 -1.40 7.46
C GLY A 15 4.06 -1.85 8.73
N GLU A 16 5.37 -1.97 8.64
CA GLU A 16 6.24 -2.36 9.74
C GLU A 16 6.83 -1.14 10.45
N THR A 17 7.25 -1.36 11.69
CA THR A 17 8.01 -0.37 12.48
C THR A 17 9.47 -0.33 12.03
N LEU A 18 10.21 0.73 12.42
CA LEU A 18 11.65 0.81 12.18
C LEU A 18 12.42 -0.35 12.81
N LYS A 19 11.98 -0.83 13.97
CA LYS A 19 12.57 -2.00 14.64
C LYS A 19 12.40 -3.25 13.77
N ASP A 20 11.20 -3.50 13.27
CA ASP A 20 10.92 -4.65 12.41
C ASP A 20 11.70 -4.59 11.11
N TYR A 21 11.77 -3.41 10.48
CA TYR A 21 12.56 -3.18 9.27
C TYR A 21 14.05 -3.51 9.49
N ARG A 22 14.65 -2.96 10.56
CA ARG A 22 16.06 -3.23 10.90
C ARG A 22 16.34 -4.70 11.21
N SER A 23 15.37 -5.38 11.80
CA SER A 23 15.45 -6.82 12.12
C SER A 23 15.07 -7.72 10.94
N LYS A 24 14.85 -7.17 9.74
CA LYS A 24 14.44 -7.90 8.52
C LYS A 24 13.12 -8.69 8.67
N ASN A 25 12.23 -8.21 9.54
CA ASN A 25 10.94 -8.84 9.85
C ASN A 25 9.77 -8.32 8.99
N THR A 26 10.00 -7.38 8.04
CA THR A 26 8.96 -6.78 7.19
C THR A 26 8.01 -7.84 6.61
N LYS A 27 8.55 -8.89 6.00
CA LYS A 27 7.73 -9.97 5.41
C LYS A 27 6.77 -10.60 6.42
N GLN A 28 7.23 -10.90 7.61
CA GLN A 28 6.41 -11.54 8.65
C GLN A 28 5.32 -10.61 9.14
N VAL A 29 5.66 -9.34 9.38
CA VAL A 29 4.72 -8.31 9.85
C VAL A 29 3.61 -8.09 8.82
N ILE A 30 3.96 -7.81 7.57
CA ILE A 30 3.00 -7.57 6.49
C ILE A 30 2.11 -8.80 6.27
N THR A 31 2.68 -10.00 6.25
CA THR A 31 1.91 -11.23 6.10
C THR A 31 0.90 -11.40 7.22
N LYS A 32 1.30 -11.17 8.47
CA LYS A 32 0.42 -11.26 9.65
C LYS A 32 -0.70 -10.23 9.58
N GLN A 33 -0.38 -8.96 9.27
CA GLN A 33 -1.37 -7.88 9.20
C GLN A 33 -2.43 -8.18 8.12
N ILE A 34 -2.02 -8.55 6.91
CA ILE A 34 -2.95 -8.86 5.81
C ILE A 34 -3.82 -10.06 6.15
N ASN A 35 -3.23 -11.17 6.62
CA ASN A 35 -3.99 -12.36 6.97
C ASN A 35 -5.02 -12.07 8.06
N SER A 36 -4.63 -11.39 9.14
CA SER A 36 -5.54 -11.08 10.25
C SER A 36 -6.66 -10.13 9.82
N ALA A 37 -6.35 -9.09 9.04
CA ALA A 37 -7.34 -8.11 8.62
C ALA A 37 -8.37 -8.66 7.64
N LEU A 38 -7.95 -9.54 6.72
CA LEU A 38 -8.82 -10.02 5.64
C LEU A 38 -9.54 -11.33 5.96
N LYS A 39 -9.08 -12.12 6.93
CA LYS A 39 -9.57 -13.47 7.23
C LYS A 39 -11.10 -13.58 7.28
N GLU A 40 -11.75 -12.72 8.04
CA GLU A 40 -13.21 -12.78 8.23
C GLU A 40 -14.01 -12.17 7.08
N SER A 41 -13.35 -11.42 6.20
CA SER A 41 -13.99 -10.67 5.11
C SER A 41 -13.74 -11.27 3.72
N LEU A 42 -13.02 -12.39 3.63
CA LEU A 42 -12.59 -12.97 2.35
C LEU A 42 -13.75 -13.21 1.38
N HIS A 43 -14.90 -13.68 1.86
CA HIS A 43 -16.08 -13.95 1.03
C HIS A 43 -16.68 -12.67 0.44
N LEU A 44 -16.65 -11.56 1.17
CA LEU A 44 -17.13 -10.24 0.70
C LEU A 44 -16.15 -9.65 -0.32
N ILE A 45 -14.85 -9.74 -0.02
CA ILE A 45 -13.80 -9.21 -0.88
C ILE A 45 -13.78 -9.95 -2.23
N LYS A 46 -13.92 -11.28 -2.23
CA LYS A 46 -13.97 -12.09 -3.47
C LYS A 46 -15.09 -11.67 -4.40
N LYS A 47 -16.24 -11.23 -3.86
CA LYS A 47 -17.38 -10.74 -4.64
C LYS A 47 -17.13 -9.35 -5.25
N ASN A 48 -16.30 -8.52 -4.60
CA ASN A 48 -16.10 -7.12 -4.97
C ASN A 48 -14.66 -6.66 -4.69
N LYS A 49 -13.68 -7.24 -5.38
CA LYS A 49 -12.25 -6.99 -5.19
C LYS A 49 -11.89 -5.51 -5.33
N LYS A 50 -12.51 -4.80 -6.29
CA LYS A 50 -12.28 -3.36 -6.53
C LYS A 50 -12.65 -2.45 -5.36
N ASN A 51 -13.38 -2.98 -4.37
CA ASN A 51 -13.73 -2.23 -3.17
C ASN A 51 -12.63 -2.27 -2.10
N LEU A 52 -11.60 -3.10 -2.27
CA LEU A 52 -10.43 -3.12 -1.41
C LEU A 52 -9.25 -2.44 -2.09
N VAL A 53 -8.55 -1.62 -1.34
CA VAL A 53 -7.25 -1.05 -1.69
C VAL A 53 -6.31 -1.38 -0.54
N ILE A 54 -5.09 -1.76 -0.81
CA ILE A 54 -4.05 -1.91 0.21
C ILE A 54 -3.13 -0.68 0.12
N ALA A 55 -2.79 -0.07 1.25
CA ALA A 55 -1.76 0.95 1.33
C ALA A 55 -0.58 0.41 2.15
N TYR A 56 0.58 0.30 1.52
CA TYR A 56 1.81 -0.01 2.24
C TYR A 56 2.39 1.27 2.83
N GLU A 57 2.36 1.35 4.12
CA GLU A 57 2.80 2.50 4.91
C GLU A 57 3.93 2.09 5.86
N PRO A 58 5.21 2.04 5.41
CA PRO A 58 6.31 1.81 6.35
C PRO A 58 6.29 2.91 7.41
N VAL A 59 5.95 2.56 8.66
CA VAL A 59 5.66 3.53 9.75
C VAL A 59 6.83 4.50 9.95
N TRP A 60 8.05 4.03 9.77
CA TRP A 60 9.29 4.81 9.89
C TRP A 60 9.51 5.83 8.76
N ALA A 61 8.76 5.72 7.66
CA ALA A 61 8.85 6.62 6.51
C ALA A 61 7.68 7.61 6.43
N ILE A 62 6.68 7.52 7.33
CA ILE A 62 5.51 8.41 7.32
C ILE A 62 5.87 9.75 7.94
N GLY A 63 5.70 10.85 7.20
CA GLY A 63 5.86 12.21 7.71
C GLY A 63 7.29 12.60 8.14
N THR A 64 8.27 11.73 7.93
CA THR A 64 9.65 11.95 8.36
C THR A 64 10.53 12.62 7.30
N GLY A 65 10.01 12.78 6.07
CA GLY A 65 10.79 13.17 4.90
C GLY A 65 11.73 12.07 4.37
N ARG A 66 11.76 10.90 5.03
CA ARG A 66 12.51 9.73 4.57
C ARG A 66 11.60 8.85 3.72
N SER A 67 11.98 8.55 2.49
CA SER A 67 11.34 7.51 1.70
C SER A 67 12.03 6.16 1.90
N ALA A 68 11.27 5.07 1.76
CA ALA A 68 11.88 3.76 1.63
C ALA A 68 12.67 3.69 0.31
N LYS A 69 13.68 2.83 0.23
CA LYS A 69 14.38 2.56 -1.02
C LYS A 69 13.42 1.90 -2.01
N ILE A 70 13.55 2.22 -3.29
CA ILE A 70 12.69 1.65 -4.33
C ILE A 70 12.68 0.13 -4.28
N GLN A 71 13.83 -0.50 -4.10
CA GLN A 71 13.93 -1.96 -4.00
C GLN A 71 13.14 -2.55 -2.82
N ASP A 72 13.07 -1.83 -1.68
CA ASP A 72 12.28 -2.27 -0.52
C ASP A 72 10.77 -2.11 -0.81
N ILE A 73 10.39 -1.04 -1.52
CA ILE A 73 9.01 -0.80 -1.97
C ILE A 73 8.58 -1.94 -2.89
N GLU A 74 9.34 -2.21 -3.96
CA GLU A 74 9.05 -3.28 -4.93
C GLU A 74 8.96 -4.65 -4.27
N THR A 75 9.91 -4.97 -3.39
CA THR A 75 9.93 -6.23 -2.65
C THR A 75 8.66 -6.40 -1.82
N THR A 76 8.25 -5.35 -1.11
CA THR A 76 7.07 -5.41 -0.24
C THR A 76 5.77 -5.41 -1.05
N HIS A 77 5.66 -4.60 -2.11
CA HIS A 77 4.50 -4.59 -3.00
C HIS A 77 4.34 -5.94 -3.71
N THR A 78 5.43 -6.54 -4.18
CA THR A 78 5.42 -7.90 -4.75
C THR A 78 4.97 -8.95 -3.73
N LEU A 79 5.40 -8.85 -2.47
CA LEU A 79 4.92 -9.72 -1.40
C LEU A 79 3.40 -9.57 -1.21
N ILE A 80 2.91 -8.34 -1.11
CA ILE A 80 1.48 -8.06 -0.95
C ILE A 80 0.69 -8.64 -2.12
N ARG A 81 1.16 -8.45 -3.36
CA ARG A 81 0.53 -9.00 -4.57
C ARG A 81 0.42 -10.53 -4.51
N LYS A 82 1.49 -11.21 -4.09
CA LYS A 82 1.52 -12.67 -3.91
C LYS A 82 0.53 -13.13 -2.82
N LEU A 83 0.41 -12.39 -1.72
CA LEU A 83 -0.54 -12.70 -0.66
C LEU A 83 -2.00 -12.54 -1.15
N LEU A 84 -2.31 -11.47 -1.88
CA LEU A 84 -3.64 -11.24 -2.44
C LEU A 84 -4.01 -12.33 -3.47
N PHE A 85 -3.06 -12.75 -4.31
CA PHE A 85 -3.27 -13.87 -5.20
C PHE A 85 -3.61 -15.15 -4.42
N LYS A 86 -2.82 -15.49 -3.41
CA LYS A 86 -3.02 -16.70 -2.60
C LYS A 86 -4.34 -16.71 -1.83
N LEU A 87 -4.72 -15.58 -1.24
CA LEU A 87 -5.90 -15.48 -0.36
C LEU A 87 -7.22 -15.32 -1.13
N ILE A 88 -7.19 -14.56 -2.22
CA ILE A 88 -8.40 -14.03 -2.87
C ILE A 88 -8.46 -14.40 -4.35
N ASN A 89 -7.40 -15.02 -4.88
CA ASN A 89 -7.23 -15.29 -6.31
C ASN A 89 -7.31 -14.00 -7.16
N ASP A 90 -6.56 -12.95 -6.75
CA ASP A 90 -6.51 -11.66 -7.44
C ASP A 90 -5.55 -11.69 -8.64
N ALA A 91 -5.78 -12.65 -9.55
CA ALA A 91 -4.92 -12.85 -10.72
C ALA A 91 -4.91 -11.67 -11.69
N LYS A 92 -5.97 -10.84 -11.69
CA LYS A 92 -6.11 -9.67 -12.58
C LYS A 92 -5.67 -8.36 -11.92
N SER A 93 -5.05 -8.42 -10.73
CA SER A 93 -4.62 -7.24 -9.97
C SER A 93 -5.74 -6.18 -9.80
N GLU A 94 -6.96 -6.65 -9.52
CA GLU A 94 -8.13 -5.77 -9.31
C GLU A 94 -8.01 -4.97 -8.02
N ILE A 95 -7.34 -5.54 -7.00
CA ILE A 95 -7.04 -4.86 -5.75
C ILE A 95 -5.81 -4.00 -5.96
N LYS A 96 -5.96 -2.68 -5.81
CA LYS A 96 -4.85 -1.75 -5.97
C LYS A 96 -3.97 -1.70 -4.74
N ILE A 97 -2.65 -1.58 -4.95
CA ILE A 97 -1.65 -1.46 -3.90
C ILE A 97 -0.98 -0.10 -4.03
N LEU A 98 -1.17 0.74 -3.03
CA LEU A 98 -0.62 2.10 -2.98
C LEU A 98 0.62 2.13 -2.08
N TYR A 99 1.59 2.96 -2.44
CA TYR A 99 2.66 3.34 -1.51
C TYR A 99 2.21 4.55 -0.68
N GLY A 100 2.31 4.45 0.65
CA GLY A 100 1.85 5.47 1.60
C GLY A 100 2.97 6.02 2.50
N GLY A 101 4.23 5.81 2.17
CA GLY A 101 5.34 6.50 2.83
C GLY A 101 5.50 7.94 2.32
N SER A 102 6.67 8.55 2.55
CA SER A 102 6.94 9.92 2.09
C SER A 102 7.00 10.02 0.57
N VAL A 103 6.00 10.69 -0.01
CA VAL A 103 5.92 11.01 -1.44
C VAL A 103 6.04 12.52 -1.65
N SER A 104 6.87 12.93 -2.59
CA SER A 104 7.12 14.32 -2.97
C SER A 104 7.22 14.44 -4.49
N PRO A 105 7.16 15.65 -5.06
CA PRO A 105 7.38 15.84 -6.51
C PRO A 105 8.70 15.25 -7.02
N GLN A 106 9.74 15.23 -6.16
CA GLN A 106 11.09 14.78 -6.54
C GLN A 106 11.21 13.26 -6.65
N ASN A 107 10.43 12.49 -5.88
CA ASN A 107 10.52 11.03 -5.85
C ASN A 107 9.27 10.33 -6.40
N ALA A 108 8.21 11.08 -6.72
CA ALA A 108 6.93 10.50 -7.12
C ALA A 108 7.05 9.64 -8.37
N LYS A 109 7.78 10.11 -9.40
CA LYS A 109 7.95 9.34 -10.65
C LYS A 109 8.60 7.99 -10.38
N GLU A 110 9.72 7.96 -9.66
CA GLU A 110 10.46 6.74 -9.37
C GLU A 110 9.61 5.74 -8.56
N ILE A 111 8.83 6.25 -7.58
CA ILE A 111 7.93 5.43 -6.77
C ILE A 111 6.79 4.87 -7.62
N LEU A 112 6.18 5.68 -8.48
CA LEU A 112 5.02 5.29 -9.28
C LEU A 112 5.39 4.36 -10.44
N ASP A 113 6.63 4.43 -10.93
CA ASP A 113 7.19 3.52 -11.93
C ASP A 113 7.64 2.18 -11.32
N ALA A 114 7.73 2.08 -9.99
CA ALA A 114 8.19 0.87 -9.30
C ALA A 114 7.24 -0.33 -9.49
N GLU A 115 7.79 -1.53 -9.54
CA GLU A 115 7.03 -2.75 -9.82
C GLU A 115 5.94 -3.00 -8.75
N ASN A 116 4.73 -3.33 -9.20
CA ASN A 116 3.55 -3.59 -8.36
C ASN A 116 3.03 -2.39 -7.55
N VAL A 117 3.47 -1.18 -7.82
CA VAL A 117 2.90 0.06 -7.28
C VAL A 117 1.79 0.55 -8.21
N ASP A 118 0.54 0.56 -7.73
CA ASP A 118 -0.61 1.02 -8.53
C ASP A 118 -0.93 2.50 -8.30
N GLY A 119 -0.19 3.18 -7.42
CA GLY A 119 -0.41 4.58 -7.08
C GLY A 119 0.17 4.96 -5.72
N ALA A 120 -0.16 6.14 -5.23
CA ALA A 120 0.33 6.65 -3.96
C ALA A 120 -0.81 7.14 -3.05
N LEU A 121 -0.64 6.95 -1.73
CA LEU A 121 -1.43 7.60 -0.70
C LEU A 121 -0.63 8.78 -0.16
N VAL A 122 -0.93 9.98 -0.69
CA VAL A 122 -0.12 11.17 -0.46
C VAL A 122 -0.55 11.87 0.84
N GLY A 123 0.37 11.97 1.79
CA GLY A 123 0.17 12.67 3.07
C GLY A 123 0.48 14.18 2.99
N GLY A 124 1.51 14.66 3.69
CA GLY A 124 1.81 16.09 3.84
C GLY A 124 1.94 16.89 2.54
N ALA A 125 2.40 16.29 1.45
CA ALA A 125 2.49 16.96 0.15
C ALA A 125 1.11 17.32 -0.42
N SER A 126 0.03 16.63 -0.04
CA SER A 126 -1.34 16.93 -0.47
C SER A 126 -1.91 18.23 0.14
N LEU A 127 -1.30 18.76 1.21
CA LEU A 127 -1.68 20.04 1.82
C LEU A 127 -1.28 21.24 0.96
N SER A 128 -0.44 21.05 -0.07
CA SER A 128 -0.06 22.07 -1.04
C SER A 128 -0.58 21.67 -2.41
N ALA A 129 -1.55 22.44 -2.96
CA ALA A 129 -2.09 22.20 -4.29
C ALA A 129 -0.99 22.12 -5.35
N LYS A 130 0.03 23.01 -5.29
CA LYS A 130 1.17 23.02 -6.21
C LYS A 130 1.91 21.67 -6.16
N LYS A 131 2.33 21.23 -4.98
CA LYS A 131 3.07 19.96 -4.82
C LYS A 131 2.23 18.75 -5.26
N PHE A 132 0.95 18.73 -4.92
CA PHE A 132 0.06 17.65 -5.29
C PHE A 132 -0.12 17.54 -6.81
N ILE A 133 -0.33 18.68 -7.47
CA ILE A 133 -0.43 18.75 -8.95
C ILE A 133 0.89 18.28 -9.60
N GLU A 134 2.04 18.68 -9.07
CA GLU A 134 3.35 18.21 -9.56
C GLU A 134 3.46 16.68 -9.46
N ILE A 135 3.03 16.08 -8.34
CA ILE A 135 2.98 14.61 -8.18
C ILE A 135 2.05 13.98 -9.22
N CYS A 136 0.83 14.53 -9.40
CA CYS A 136 -0.12 13.99 -10.39
C CYS A 136 0.38 14.06 -11.84
N ARG A 137 1.24 15.00 -12.17
CA ARG A 137 1.83 15.14 -13.51
C ARG A 137 2.95 14.15 -13.82
N THR A 138 3.38 13.34 -12.84
CA THR A 138 4.41 12.30 -13.03
C THR A 138 3.84 10.98 -13.56
N ILE A 139 2.50 10.86 -13.61
CA ILE A 139 1.77 9.67 -14.06
C ILE A 139 1.57 9.72 -15.57
#